data_9851fdea413d344254eef43270c282ee
#
_entry.id   9851fdea413d344254eef43270c282ee
#
_cell.length_a   1.000
_cell.length_b   1.000
_cell.length_c   1.000
_cell.angle_alpha   90.00
_cell.angle_beta   90.00
_cell.angle_gamma   90.00
#
_symmetry.space_group_name_H-M   'P 1'
#
loop_
_entity.id
_entity.type
_entity.pdbx_description
1 polymer ?
#
loop_
_entity_poly.entity_id
_entity_poly.type
_entity_poly.pdbx_seq_one_letter_code
_entity_poly.pdbx_strand_id
1 'polypeptide(L)'
;SLIILTNLFIFLCILSINFTEIFGKFSIPTLLTQLFFIQWGLNCAFSSLNLFGFYIFFEATLIPIFMIILQGGSRERRARASYLIAIYTLFGSIFMLFNILYLDNKYGTTNYLILYNSNISLEDQKLLWITFFLAFAAKIPVFPFHIWLPEAHVEAPTIGSVILAALLLKLGVYGLIRFGMPLFPYGQEYFKHLIVILTVCSFFYTNLTAIRQVD
;
A
#
# COMPACT_ATOMS: atom_id res chain seq x y z
N SER A 1 -4.83 6.16 -16.05
CA SER A 1 -5.98 5.28 -15.73
C SER A 1 -6.20 5.14 -14.22
N LEU A 2 -5.18 4.90 -13.39
CA LEU A 2 -5.33 4.78 -11.93
C LEU A 2 -5.86 6.05 -11.26
N ILE A 3 -5.44 7.25 -11.69
CA ILE A 3 -5.96 8.53 -11.18
C ILE A 3 -7.47 8.67 -11.44
N ILE A 4 -7.95 8.25 -12.60
CA ILE A 4 -9.39 8.26 -12.90
C ILE A 4 -10.12 7.27 -11.98
N LEU A 5 -9.53 6.10 -11.77
CA LEU A 5 -10.07 5.08 -10.87
C LEU A 5 -10.16 5.59 -9.42
N THR A 6 -9.12 6.25 -8.91
CA THR A 6 -9.15 6.84 -7.55
C THR A 6 -10.26 7.85 -7.39
N ASN A 7 -10.40 8.76 -8.34
CA ASN A 7 -11.43 9.80 -8.30
C ASN A 7 -12.83 9.20 -8.37
N LEU A 8 -13.03 8.17 -9.22
CA LEU A 8 -14.30 7.45 -9.32
C LEU A 8 -14.68 6.75 -8.00
N PHE A 9 -13.75 6.00 -7.40
CA PHE A 9 -14.03 5.29 -6.14
C PHE A 9 -14.30 6.24 -4.97
N ILE A 10 -13.55 7.33 -4.85
CA ILE A 10 -13.80 8.32 -3.79
C ILE A 10 -15.16 9.02 -4.01
N PHE A 11 -15.50 9.33 -5.25
CA PHE A 11 -16.84 9.87 -5.58
C PHE A 11 -17.96 8.91 -5.19
N LEU A 12 -17.82 7.61 -5.52
CA LEU A 12 -18.79 6.59 -5.11
C LEU A 12 -18.87 6.43 -3.59
N CYS A 13 -17.73 6.48 -2.88
CA CYS A 13 -17.71 6.48 -1.42
C CYS A 13 -18.47 7.68 -0.83
N ILE A 14 -18.30 8.86 -1.39
CA ILE A 14 -19.02 10.07 -0.94
C ILE A 14 -20.53 9.93 -1.17
N LEU A 15 -20.95 9.40 -2.33
CA LEU A 15 -22.36 9.14 -2.63
C LEU A 15 -22.97 8.06 -1.72
N SER A 16 -22.18 7.09 -1.28
CA SER A 16 -22.64 6.00 -0.39
C SER A 16 -22.74 6.40 1.07
N ILE A 17 -22.39 7.64 1.43
CA ILE A 17 -22.50 8.13 2.81
C ILE A 17 -23.97 8.20 3.21
N ASN A 18 -24.47 7.14 3.86
CA ASN A 18 -25.78 7.14 4.49
C ASN A 18 -25.71 7.88 5.81
N PHE A 19 -26.43 9.00 5.88
CA PHE A 19 -26.47 9.85 7.07
C PHE A 19 -26.88 9.11 8.33
N THR A 20 -27.65 8.04 8.22
CA THR A 20 -28.19 7.27 9.36
C THR A 20 -27.16 6.31 10.00
N GLU A 21 -26.24 5.72 9.21
CA GLU A 21 -25.25 4.77 9.72
C GLU A 21 -24.03 5.45 10.38
N ILE A 22 -23.80 6.71 10.04
CA ILE A 22 -22.63 7.48 10.49
C ILE A 22 -22.96 8.31 11.73
N PHE A 23 -24.25 8.58 11.98
CA PHE A 23 -24.70 9.32 13.15
C PHE A 23 -24.26 8.58 14.45
N GLY A 24 -23.25 9.16 15.11
CA GLY A 24 -22.73 8.68 16.40
C GLY A 24 -21.30 8.14 16.38
N LYS A 25 -20.71 7.82 15.22
CA LYS A 25 -19.33 7.29 15.11
C LYS A 25 -18.37 8.26 14.47
N PHE A 26 -18.80 8.97 13.41
CA PHE A 26 -18.03 10.01 12.73
C PHE A 26 -18.80 11.31 12.67
N SER A 27 -18.09 12.44 12.79
CA SER A 27 -18.62 13.66 12.22
C SER A 27 -18.41 13.59 10.68
N ILE A 28 -19.46 13.86 9.92
CA ILE A 28 -19.39 13.85 8.44
C ILE A 28 -18.22 14.68 7.91
N PRO A 29 -17.93 15.89 8.44
CA PRO A 29 -16.78 16.67 8.01
C PRO A 29 -15.43 15.95 8.20
N THR A 30 -15.24 15.23 9.31
CA THR A 30 -13.99 14.50 9.54
C THR A 30 -13.81 13.33 8.57
N LEU A 31 -14.86 12.60 8.25
CA LEU A 31 -14.81 11.54 7.25
C LEU A 31 -14.49 12.11 5.85
N LEU A 32 -15.17 13.19 5.45
CA LEU A 32 -14.90 13.84 4.16
C LEU A 32 -13.46 14.34 4.05
N THR A 33 -12.92 14.97 5.10
CA THR A 33 -11.53 15.42 5.10
C THR A 33 -10.55 14.24 4.95
N GLN A 34 -10.81 13.09 5.59
CA GLN A 34 -10.01 11.89 5.44
C GLN A 34 -10.09 11.32 4.01
N LEU A 35 -11.29 11.28 3.41
CA LEU A 35 -11.47 10.82 2.03
C LEU A 35 -10.72 11.71 1.02
N PHE A 36 -10.84 13.03 1.15
CA PHE A 36 -10.12 13.96 0.29
C PHE A 36 -8.59 13.88 0.48
N PHE A 37 -8.13 13.66 1.71
CA PHE A 37 -6.71 13.48 1.97
C PHE A 37 -6.16 12.18 1.32
N ILE A 38 -6.93 11.07 1.37
CA ILE A 38 -6.59 9.84 0.65
C ILE A 38 -6.56 10.08 -0.86
N GLN A 39 -7.57 10.75 -1.40
CA GLN A 39 -7.65 11.08 -2.83
C GLN A 39 -6.44 11.89 -3.29
N TRP A 40 -6.12 12.95 -2.56
CA TRP A 40 -4.97 13.79 -2.84
C TRP A 40 -3.66 13.00 -2.78
N GLY A 41 -3.43 12.24 -1.69
CA GLY A 41 -2.23 11.44 -1.51
C GLY A 41 -2.05 10.39 -2.61
N LEU A 42 -3.11 9.67 -2.99
CA LEU A 42 -3.07 8.68 -4.07
C LEU A 42 -2.80 9.32 -5.43
N ASN A 43 -3.46 10.43 -5.74
CA ASN A 43 -3.22 11.13 -7.01
C ASN A 43 -1.78 11.65 -7.12
N CYS A 44 -1.23 12.19 -6.04
CA CYS A 44 0.17 12.60 -5.97
C CYS A 44 1.13 11.41 -6.09
N ALA A 45 0.85 10.28 -5.43
CA ALA A 45 1.65 9.07 -5.54
C ALA A 45 1.67 8.52 -6.98
N PHE A 46 0.50 8.43 -7.64
CA PHE A 46 0.41 7.92 -9.01
C PHE A 46 0.99 8.86 -10.07
N SER A 47 1.09 10.16 -9.80
CA SER A 47 1.69 11.15 -10.69
C SER A 47 3.17 11.40 -10.43
N SER A 48 3.70 10.92 -9.31
CA SER A 48 5.09 11.19 -8.92
C SER A 48 6.09 10.48 -9.84
N LEU A 49 7.06 11.23 -10.35
CA LEU A 49 8.24 10.74 -11.07
C LEU A 49 9.50 10.69 -10.16
N ASN A 50 9.39 11.25 -8.97
CA ASN A 50 10.45 11.24 -7.98
C ASN A 50 10.17 10.14 -6.95
N LEU A 51 11.14 9.25 -6.70
CA LEU A 51 11.00 8.15 -5.75
C LEU A 51 10.74 8.65 -4.32
N PHE A 52 11.40 9.72 -3.91
CA PHE A 52 11.19 10.31 -2.59
C PHE A 52 9.79 10.93 -2.45
N GLY A 53 9.31 11.63 -3.49
CA GLY A 53 7.94 12.12 -3.55
C GLY A 53 6.92 10.98 -3.51
N PHE A 54 7.15 9.91 -4.28
CA PHE A 54 6.32 8.70 -4.22
C PHE A 54 6.26 8.12 -2.80
N TYR A 55 7.41 7.99 -2.13
CA TYR A 55 7.50 7.48 -0.76
C TYR A 55 6.66 8.31 0.23
N ILE A 56 6.80 9.64 0.19
CA ILE A 56 6.04 10.54 1.08
C ILE A 56 4.54 10.32 0.91
N PHE A 57 4.03 10.30 -0.32
CA PHE A 57 2.60 10.13 -0.57
C PHE A 57 2.13 8.70 -0.34
N PHE A 58 3.00 7.70 -0.58
CA PHE A 58 2.75 6.30 -0.25
C PHE A 58 2.48 6.10 1.24
N GLU A 59 3.26 6.78 2.10
CA GLU A 59 3.09 6.75 3.57
C GLU A 59 1.96 7.68 4.05
N ALA A 60 1.81 8.85 3.45
CA ALA A 60 0.79 9.81 3.86
C ALA A 60 -0.63 9.22 3.76
N THR A 61 -0.88 8.32 2.81
CA THR A 61 -2.19 7.64 2.68
C THR A 61 -2.52 6.73 3.86
N LEU A 62 -1.53 6.31 4.64
CA LEU A 62 -1.74 5.45 5.81
C LEU A 62 -2.45 6.17 6.95
N ILE A 63 -2.13 7.46 7.17
CA ILE A 63 -2.68 8.25 8.28
C ILE A 63 -4.22 8.30 8.25
N PRO A 64 -4.85 8.73 7.15
CA PRO A 64 -6.31 8.81 7.11
C PRO A 64 -6.98 7.44 7.17
N ILE A 65 -6.41 6.39 6.58
CA ILE A 65 -7.01 5.05 6.68
C ILE A 65 -6.92 4.48 8.10
N PHE A 66 -5.80 4.72 8.80
CA PHE A 66 -5.65 4.42 10.21
C PHE A 66 -6.77 5.07 11.03
N MET A 67 -7.03 6.37 10.79
CA MET A 67 -8.08 7.12 11.48
C MET A 67 -9.48 6.62 11.13
N ILE A 68 -9.74 6.25 9.87
CA ILE A 68 -11.03 5.68 9.43
C ILE A 68 -11.31 4.37 10.17
N ILE A 69 -10.33 3.47 10.29
CA ILE A 69 -10.50 2.20 11.00
C ILE A 69 -10.69 2.44 12.51
N LEU A 70 -9.84 3.28 13.10
CA LEU A 70 -9.84 3.55 14.53
C LEU A 70 -11.17 4.20 15.01
N GLN A 71 -11.67 5.16 14.25
CA GLN A 71 -12.88 5.90 14.63
C GLN A 71 -14.17 5.20 14.17
N GLY A 72 -14.17 4.63 12.96
CA GLY A 72 -15.35 4.06 12.32
C GLY A 72 -15.59 2.59 12.57
N GLY A 73 -14.62 1.87 13.12
CA GLY A 73 -14.73 0.46 13.41
C GLY A 73 -15.85 0.18 14.41
N SER A 74 -16.57 -0.92 14.18
CA SER A 74 -17.75 -1.29 14.97
C SER A 74 -17.43 -2.10 16.24
N ARG A 75 -16.26 -2.74 16.26
CA ARG A 75 -15.85 -3.69 17.30
C ARG A 75 -14.75 -3.13 18.20
N GLU A 76 -14.57 -3.74 19.37
CA GLU A 76 -13.52 -3.35 20.33
C GLU A 76 -12.10 -3.53 19.76
N ARG A 77 -11.91 -4.46 18.80
CA ARG A 77 -10.62 -4.77 18.18
C ARG A 77 -10.13 -3.73 17.16
N ARG A 78 -10.94 -2.70 16.86
CA ARG A 78 -10.59 -1.66 15.89
C ARG A 78 -9.22 -0.99 16.11
N ALA A 79 -8.85 -0.76 17.37
CA ALA A 79 -7.54 -0.21 17.71
C ALA A 79 -6.41 -1.18 17.32
N ARG A 80 -6.55 -2.47 17.62
CA ARG A 80 -5.58 -3.50 17.22
C ARG A 80 -5.45 -3.58 15.71
N ALA A 81 -6.55 -3.59 14.97
CA ALA A 81 -6.56 -3.64 13.52
C ALA A 81 -5.87 -2.42 12.89
N SER A 82 -6.14 -1.21 13.40
CA SER A 82 -5.50 0.01 12.93
C SER A 82 -3.99 0.03 13.24
N TYR A 83 -3.56 -0.44 14.39
CA TYR A 83 -2.11 -0.57 14.68
C TYR A 83 -1.44 -1.64 13.84
N LEU A 84 -2.10 -2.78 13.57
CA LEU A 84 -1.53 -3.82 12.71
C LEU A 84 -1.24 -3.29 11.30
N ILE A 85 -2.21 -2.65 10.65
CA ILE A 85 -1.96 -2.07 9.32
C ILE A 85 -0.82 -1.05 9.35
N ALA A 86 -0.76 -0.20 10.38
CA ALA A 86 0.30 0.79 10.51
C ALA A 86 1.68 0.13 10.69
N ILE A 87 1.82 -0.82 11.61
CA ILE A 87 3.10 -1.48 11.91
C ILE A 87 3.60 -2.25 10.68
N TYR A 88 2.75 -3.07 10.04
CA TYR A 88 3.17 -3.87 8.89
C TYR A 88 3.60 -3.01 7.70
N THR A 89 2.82 -1.96 7.40
CA THR A 89 3.13 -1.09 6.26
C THR A 89 4.33 -0.20 6.53
N LEU A 90 4.46 0.38 7.74
CA LEU A 90 5.63 1.18 8.13
C LEU A 90 6.90 0.33 8.17
N PHE A 91 6.84 -0.89 8.72
CA PHE A 91 7.99 -1.78 8.73
C PHE A 91 8.49 -2.07 7.31
N GLY A 92 7.58 -2.37 6.37
CA GLY A 92 7.96 -2.58 4.98
C GLY A 92 8.56 -1.32 4.34
N SER A 93 7.96 -0.17 4.56
CA SER A 93 8.36 1.08 3.90
C SER A 93 9.70 1.65 4.36
N ILE A 94 10.16 1.31 5.57
CA ILE A 94 11.51 1.68 6.04
C ILE A 94 12.58 1.15 5.07
N PHE A 95 12.41 -0.07 4.55
CA PHE A 95 13.34 -0.61 3.55
C PHE A 95 13.32 0.16 2.23
N MET A 96 12.15 0.65 1.81
CA MET A 96 12.05 1.50 0.63
C MET A 96 12.73 2.86 0.85
N LEU A 97 12.58 3.46 2.03
CA LEU A 97 13.28 4.70 2.37
C LEU A 97 14.80 4.51 2.33
N PHE A 98 15.30 3.42 2.91
CA PHE A 98 16.72 3.09 2.84
C PHE A 98 17.22 3.04 1.39
N ASN A 99 16.47 2.40 0.49
CA ASN A 99 16.83 2.35 -0.93
C ASN A 99 16.88 3.72 -1.58
N ILE A 100 15.89 4.56 -1.30
CA ILE A 100 15.82 5.90 -1.88
C ILE A 100 17.02 6.72 -1.44
N LEU A 101 17.36 6.68 -0.15
CA LEU A 101 18.54 7.38 0.39
C LEU A 101 19.85 6.81 -0.17
N TYR A 102 19.95 5.50 -0.33
CA TYR A 102 21.12 4.87 -0.96
C TYR A 102 21.29 5.31 -2.42
N LEU A 103 20.21 5.32 -3.20
CA LEU A 103 20.23 5.77 -4.59
C LEU A 103 20.59 7.26 -4.69
N ASP A 104 20.02 8.09 -3.83
CA ASP A 104 20.34 9.52 -3.80
C ASP A 104 21.81 9.77 -3.49
N ASN A 105 22.36 9.07 -2.48
CA ASN A 105 23.76 9.20 -2.10
C ASN A 105 24.74 8.70 -3.19
N LYS A 106 24.39 7.62 -3.91
CA LYS A 106 25.27 7.01 -4.90
C LYS A 106 25.17 7.65 -6.29
N TYR A 107 23.97 8.03 -6.70
CA TYR A 107 23.68 8.56 -8.05
C TYR A 107 23.32 10.05 -8.05
N GLY A 108 23.22 10.69 -6.87
CA GLY A 108 22.95 12.13 -6.73
C GLY A 108 21.55 12.55 -7.13
N THR A 109 20.59 11.58 -7.27
CA THR A 109 19.23 11.88 -7.72
C THR A 109 18.25 10.81 -7.31
N THR A 110 17.01 11.24 -7.02
CA THR A 110 15.86 10.36 -6.79
C THR A 110 14.86 10.38 -7.96
N ASN A 111 15.20 11.05 -9.07
CA ASN A 111 14.35 11.12 -10.24
C ASN A 111 14.38 9.79 -11.00
N TYR A 112 13.18 9.19 -11.18
CA TYR A 112 13.01 7.90 -11.85
C TYR A 112 13.61 7.87 -13.27
N LEU A 113 13.41 8.93 -14.07
CA LEU A 113 13.88 8.96 -15.48
C LEU A 113 15.41 8.98 -15.57
N ILE A 114 16.06 9.64 -14.63
CA ILE A 114 17.54 9.67 -14.58
C ILE A 114 18.07 8.34 -14.09
N LEU A 115 17.49 7.78 -13.03
CA LEU A 115 17.88 6.48 -12.49
C LEU A 115 17.65 5.33 -13.47
N TYR A 116 16.59 5.38 -14.27
CA TYR A 116 16.31 4.38 -15.29
C TYR A 116 17.40 4.32 -16.38
N ASN A 117 18.00 5.47 -16.70
CA ASN A 117 19.09 5.57 -17.68
C ASN A 117 20.49 5.39 -17.05
N SER A 118 20.56 5.28 -15.72
CA SER A 118 21.84 5.07 -15.03
C SER A 118 22.20 3.58 -14.99
N ASN A 119 23.50 3.29 -15.09
CA ASN A 119 24.00 1.92 -14.99
C ASN A 119 24.14 1.52 -13.51
N ILE A 120 23.06 0.93 -12.95
CA ILE A 120 23.08 0.38 -11.59
C ILE A 120 23.83 -0.95 -11.60
N SER A 121 24.83 -1.12 -10.71
CA SER A 121 25.62 -2.35 -10.64
C SER A 121 24.75 -3.57 -10.33
N LEU A 122 25.13 -4.75 -10.83
CA LEU A 122 24.34 -5.99 -10.68
C LEU A 122 24.16 -6.39 -9.21
N GLU A 123 25.16 -6.13 -8.37
CA GLU A 123 25.08 -6.42 -6.93
C GLU A 123 24.10 -5.48 -6.22
N ASP A 124 24.16 -4.19 -6.54
CA ASP A 124 23.20 -3.21 -6.00
C ASP A 124 21.76 -3.54 -6.43
N GLN A 125 21.57 -3.95 -7.69
CA GLN A 125 20.23 -4.31 -8.16
C GLN A 125 19.59 -5.44 -7.35
N LYS A 126 20.37 -6.42 -6.89
CA LYS A 126 19.85 -7.50 -6.03
C LYS A 126 19.40 -6.96 -4.67
N LEU A 127 20.26 -6.17 -4.01
CA LEU A 127 19.96 -5.63 -2.69
C LEU A 127 18.77 -4.66 -2.75
N LEU A 128 18.79 -3.74 -3.71
CA LEU A 128 17.74 -2.73 -3.88
C LEU A 128 16.41 -3.36 -4.26
N TRP A 129 16.44 -4.39 -5.13
CA TRP A 129 15.22 -5.07 -5.52
C TRP A 129 14.53 -5.77 -4.35
N ILE A 130 15.28 -6.55 -3.53
CA ILE A 130 14.66 -7.30 -2.41
C ILE A 130 14.09 -6.33 -1.36
N THR A 131 14.75 -5.23 -1.09
CA THR A 131 14.29 -4.24 -0.11
C THR A 131 13.10 -3.42 -0.63
N PHE A 132 13.04 -3.08 -1.93
CA PHE A 132 11.83 -2.54 -2.56
C PHE A 132 10.68 -3.55 -2.54
N PHE A 133 10.99 -4.81 -2.87
CA PHE A 133 9.99 -5.87 -2.85
C PHE A 133 9.36 -6.05 -1.46
N LEU A 134 10.15 -5.99 -0.37
CA LEU A 134 9.62 -6.08 0.99
C LEU A 134 8.62 -4.97 1.30
N ALA A 135 8.89 -3.74 0.88
CA ALA A 135 7.98 -2.62 1.07
C ALA A 135 6.65 -2.83 0.34
N PHE A 136 6.71 -3.26 -0.91
CA PHE A 136 5.51 -3.51 -1.69
C PHE A 136 4.79 -4.78 -1.26
N ALA A 137 5.51 -5.85 -0.88
CA ALA A 137 4.94 -7.10 -0.38
C ALA A 137 4.14 -6.91 0.91
N ALA A 138 4.57 -5.99 1.78
CA ALA A 138 3.81 -5.63 2.99
C ALA A 138 2.48 -4.94 2.63
N LYS A 139 2.45 -4.11 1.59
CA LYS A 139 1.24 -3.39 1.15
C LYS A 139 0.34 -4.22 0.23
N ILE A 140 0.91 -5.14 -0.58
CA ILE A 140 0.18 -6.09 -1.46
C ILE A 140 -0.38 -7.28 -0.67
N PRO A 141 -0.20 -7.40 0.61
CA PRO A 141 -0.21 -8.47 1.59
C PRO A 141 0.19 -9.86 1.05
N VAL A 142 1.43 -9.96 0.57
CA VAL A 142 2.01 -11.25 0.19
C VAL A 142 2.37 -12.04 1.45
N PHE A 143 2.17 -13.37 1.45
CA PHE A 143 2.65 -14.21 2.56
C PHE A 143 4.16 -14.00 2.82
N PRO A 144 4.60 -13.79 4.07
CA PRO A 144 3.89 -13.83 5.36
C PRO A 144 3.31 -12.47 5.82
N PHE A 145 3.39 -11.41 5.05
CA PHE A 145 3.01 -10.04 5.45
C PHE A 145 1.51 -9.72 5.35
N HIS A 146 0.64 -10.73 5.23
CA HIS A 146 -0.79 -10.59 4.95
C HIS A 146 -1.68 -10.48 6.20
N ILE A 147 -1.16 -10.70 7.41
CA ILE A 147 -1.97 -10.85 8.65
C ILE A 147 -2.81 -9.60 8.95
N TRP A 148 -2.31 -8.42 8.59
CA TRP A 148 -3.02 -7.16 8.81
C TRP A 148 -4.30 -7.00 7.98
N LEU A 149 -4.35 -7.62 6.79
CA LEU A 149 -5.46 -7.41 5.85
C LEU A 149 -6.80 -7.95 6.34
N PRO A 150 -6.94 -9.22 6.79
CA PRO A 150 -8.19 -9.73 7.32
C PRO A 150 -8.67 -8.94 8.54
N GLU A 151 -7.78 -8.63 9.48
CA GLU A 151 -8.11 -7.86 10.68
C GLU A 151 -8.60 -6.45 10.32
N ALA A 152 -7.91 -5.76 9.38
CA ALA A 152 -8.30 -4.44 8.94
C ALA A 152 -9.66 -4.45 8.23
N HIS A 153 -9.94 -5.44 7.36
CA HIS A 153 -11.21 -5.53 6.64
C HIS A 153 -12.41 -5.83 7.54
N VAL A 154 -12.23 -6.70 8.55
CA VAL A 154 -13.30 -7.05 9.50
C VAL A 154 -13.68 -5.84 10.38
N GLU A 155 -12.71 -5.04 10.77
CA GLU A 155 -12.94 -3.92 11.69
C GLU A 155 -13.24 -2.59 10.98
N ALA A 156 -12.86 -2.46 9.70
CA ALA A 156 -13.10 -1.23 8.95
C ALA A 156 -14.59 -1.02 8.66
N PRO A 157 -15.07 0.24 8.67
CA PRO A 157 -16.39 0.55 8.12
C PRO A 157 -16.43 0.23 6.62
N THR A 158 -17.62 0.09 6.05
CA THR A 158 -17.81 -0.27 4.62
C THR A 158 -17.01 0.62 3.67
N ILE A 159 -17.00 1.93 3.89
CA ILE A 159 -16.21 2.90 3.11
C ILE A 159 -14.70 2.61 3.24
N GLY A 160 -14.23 2.33 4.46
CA GLY A 160 -12.84 1.97 4.71
C GLY A 160 -12.43 0.70 3.98
N SER A 161 -13.26 -0.35 4.02
CA SER A 161 -13.02 -1.62 3.32
C SER A 161 -12.98 -1.44 1.80
N VAL A 162 -13.85 -0.61 1.23
CA VAL A 162 -13.82 -0.28 -0.21
C VAL A 162 -12.51 0.41 -0.60
N ILE A 163 -12.07 1.39 0.16
CA ILE A 163 -10.81 2.11 -0.11
C ILE A 163 -9.59 1.18 0.02
N LEU A 164 -9.55 0.35 1.07
CA LEU A 164 -8.50 -0.64 1.26
C LEU A 164 -8.38 -1.55 0.03
N ALA A 165 -9.46 -2.21 -0.37
CA ALA A 165 -9.46 -3.18 -1.46
C ALA A 165 -9.28 -2.54 -2.84
N ALA A 166 -9.96 -1.42 -3.10
CA ALA A 166 -9.96 -0.81 -4.42
C ALA A 166 -8.72 0.01 -4.73
N LEU A 167 -8.11 0.66 -3.74
CA LEU A 167 -7.08 1.68 -3.97
C LEU A 167 -5.74 1.35 -3.31
N LEU A 168 -5.73 1.05 -2.00
CA LEU A 168 -4.46 0.93 -1.26
C LEU A 168 -3.65 -0.30 -1.66
N LEU A 169 -4.27 -1.45 -1.88
CA LEU A 169 -3.57 -2.63 -2.38
C LEU A 169 -2.94 -2.39 -3.75
N LYS A 170 -3.66 -1.66 -4.63
CA LYS A 170 -3.18 -1.33 -5.98
C LYS A 170 -2.02 -0.35 -5.99
N LEU A 171 -1.88 0.47 -4.95
CA LEU A 171 -0.72 1.36 -4.82
C LEU A 171 0.59 0.58 -4.65
N GLY A 172 0.57 -0.54 -3.90
CA GLY A 172 1.72 -1.46 -3.79
C GLY A 172 2.08 -2.12 -5.12
N VAL A 173 1.07 -2.65 -5.83
CA VAL A 173 1.26 -3.26 -7.16
C VAL A 173 1.80 -2.23 -8.17
N TYR A 174 1.24 -1.01 -8.15
CA TYR A 174 1.72 0.08 -9.00
C TYR A 174 3.20 0.39 -8.73
N GLY A 175 3.59 0.51 -7.45
CA GLY A 175 4.98 0.78 -7.08
C GLY A 175 5.94 -0.30 -7.57
N LEU A 176 5.55 -1.56 -7.46
CA LEU A 176 6.35 -2.69 -7.95
C LEU A 176 6.51 -2.65 -9.48
N ILE A 177 5.43 -2.46 -10.22
CA ILE A 177 5.45 -2.42 -11.69
C ILE A 177 6.13 -1.15 -12.21
N ARG A 178 5.90 0.00 -11.57
CA ARG A 178 6.40 1.28 -12.06
C ARG A 178 7.85 1.54 -11.72
N PHE A 179 8.29 1.15 -10.53
CA PHE A 179 9.63 1.44 -10.01
C PHE A 179 10.46 0.17 -9.82
N GLY A 180 9.94 -0.85 -9.14
CA GLY A 180 10.70 -2.04 -8.79
C GLY A 180 11.22 -2.80 -9.99
N MET A 181 10.34 -3.12 -10.93
CA MET A 181 10.70 -3.90 -12.13
C MET A 181 11.63 -3.16 -13.09
N PRO A 182 11.34 -1.90 -13.49
CA PRO A 182 12.16 -1.24 -14.50
C PRO A 182 13.52 -0.76 -13.99
N LEU A 183 13.62 -0.38 -12.71
CA LEU A 183 14.90 0.08 -12.15
C LEU A 183 15.87 -1.06 -11.85
N PHE A 184 15.37 -2.26 -11.54
CA PHE A 184 16.20 -3.39 -11.13
C PHE A 184 15.89 -4.67 -11.93
N PRO A 185 16.04 -4.69 -13.26
CA PRO A 185 15.66 -5.82 -14.10
C PRO A 185 16.46 -7.09 -13.77
N TYR A 186 17.75 -6.96 -13.46
CA TYR A 186 18.56 -8.08 -13.05
C TYR A 186 18.17 -8.64 -11.67
N GLY A 187 17.86 -7.76 -10.71
CA GLY A 187 17.35 -8.19 -9.40
C GLY A 187 16.04 -8.96 -9.54
N GLN A 188 15.12 -8.49 -10.40
CA GLN A 188 13.87 -9.18 -10.69
C GLN A 188 14.10 -10.60 -11.26
N GLU A 189 14.98 -10.75 -12.24
CA GLU A 189 15.24 -12.06 -12.83
C GLU A 189 15.92 -13.01 -11.81
N TYR A 190 16.83 -12.49 -10.99
CA TYR A 190 17.49 -13.26 -9.94
C TYR A 190 16.49 -13.79 -8.90
N PHE A 191 15.53 -12.96 -8.45
CA PHE A 191 14.54 -13.34 -7.42
C PHE A 191 13.23 -13.87 -8.01
N LYS A 192 13.12 -14.12 -9.30
CA LYS A 192 11.93 -14.63 -9.97
C LYS A 192 11.36 -15.90 -9.32
N HIS A 193 12.21 -16.87 -9.00
CA HIS A 193 11.77 -18.11 -8.35
C HIS A 193 11.22 -17.86 -6.95
N LEU A 194 11.82 -16.93 -6.19
CA LEU A 194 11.34 -16.54 -4.88
C LEU A 194 9.94 -15.93 -4.97
N ILE A 195 9.70 -15.03 -5.94
CA ILE A 195 8.37 -14.44 -6.15
C ILE A 195 7.34 -15.52 -6.45
N VAL A 196 7.67 -16.45 -7.36
CA VAL A 196 6.77 -17.55 -7.74
C VAL A 196 6.43 -18.42 -6.52
N ILE A 197 7.42 -18.77 -5.71
CA ILE A 197 7.20 -19.56 -4.49
C ILE A 197 6.29 -18.81 -3.52
N LEU A 198 6.56 -17.53 -3.25
CA LEU A 198 5.76 -16.72 -2.33
C LEU A 198 4.31 -16.53 -2.82
N THR A 199 4.11 -16.32 -4.12
CA THR A 199 2.76 -16.17 -4.68
C THR A 199 1.98 -17.47 -4.66
N VAL A 200 2.61 -18.61 -4.96
CA VAL A 200 1.99 -19.95 -4.88
C VAL A 200 1.65 -20.27 -3.41
N CYS A 201 2.56 -20.04 -2.48
CA CYS A 201 2.29 -20.21 -1.05
C CYS A 201 1.14 -19.33 -0.57
N SER A 202 1.10 -18.05 -0.99
CA SER A 202 0.00 -17.14 -0.67
C SER A 202 -1.33 -17.66 -1.20
N PHE A 203 -1.35 -18.14 -2.44
CA PHE A 203 -2.55 -18.69 -3.07
C PHE A 203 -3.10 -19.90 -2.32
N PHE A 204 -2.26 -20.90 -2.03
CA PHE A 204 -2.70 -22.09 -1.31
C PHE A 204 -3.12 -21.77 0.12
N TYR A 205 -2.33 -20.97 0.84
CA TYR A 205 -2.63 -20.61 2.22
C TYR A 205 -3.97 -19.90 2.34
N THR A 206 -4.20 -18.88 1.52
CA THR A 206 -5.45 -18.09 1.58
C THR A 206 -6.68 -18.93 1.20
N ASN A 207 -6.58 -19.80 0.19
CA ASN A 207 -7.68 -20.67 -0.18
C ASN A 207 -8.00 -21.71 0.91
N LEU A 208 -6.97 -22.33 1.51
CA LEU A 208 -7.17 -23.28 2.61
C LEU A 208 -7.77 -22.63 3.86
N THR A 209 -7.33 -21.42 4.18
CA THR A 209 -7.91 -20.65 5.31
C THR A 209 -9.36 -20.28 5.03
N ALA A 210 -9.69 -19.85 3.81
CA ALA A 210 -11.06 -19.52 3.43
C ALA A 210 -12.03 -20.71 3.55
N ILE A 211 -11.59 -21.92 3.16
CA ILE A 211 -12.40 -23.15 3.30
C ILE A 211 -12.68 -23.49 4.77
N ARG A 212 -11.74 -23.14 5.67
CA ARG A 212 -11.84 -23.49 7.10
C ARG A 212 -12.53 -22.42 7.95
N GLN A 213 -12.76 -21.24 7.40
CA GLN A 213 -13.55 -20.20 8.07
C GLN A 213 -15.01 -20.59 8.14
N VAL A 214 -15.59 -20.47 9.34
CA VAL A 214 -16.96 -20.86 9.66
C VAL A 214 -17.89 -19.65 9.73
N ASP A 215 -17.38 -18.45 9.55
CA ASP A 215 -18.12 -17.17 9.63
C ASP A 215 -18.74 -16.78 8.29
#